data_c2421d8985b99c4abc0c4df37af14695
#
_entry.id   c2421d8985b99c4abc0c4df37af14695
#
_cell.length_a   1.000
_cell.length_b   1.000
_cell.length_c   1.000
_cell.angle_alpha   90.00
_cell.angle_beta   90.00
_cell.angle_gamma   90.00
#
_symmetry.space_group_name_H-M   'P 1'
#
loop_
_entity.id
_entity.type
_entity.pdbx_description
1 polymer ?
#
loop_
_entity_poly.entity_id
_entity_poly.type
_entity_poly.pdbx_seq_one_letter_code
_entity_poly.pdbx_strand_id
1 'polypeptide(L)'
;MNILGVRYGHDASAALIIDGQIIADVAEERFTRVKNDASFPINSIQYCLKAGNINSKELDCLAIPTTFVQDAFHSFFSIPEPILPQTQNKTARGLRKYIGNVFSEKILKDQIYSSSISPVLPLYQKPLELSETCKIYFVEHHLAHAASACYTSGIHGEKALVVTMDGVGDLVSNAIWRFENNCIESLKKFDNTSSLGWFYANATEAMGWRQSCDEWKLMGLAPYGTAQPKALLGFYPEFKNGDLVKQHNYGEFGRWNDHGAIHYHGKDAFKLNRLVHELGIENFSAEVQRVIEEQAFNIILPWLEKENTRHLICSGGCFMNVKLNQKLWNTGKLDTHWIYPNAGDAGIALGSALHAYYTTYPDKQHQKLTHLYSGPEYTNAEIKEILIGRGLVYKYVENPSEVAAKYLVRNYVVGWFQGRMEAGSRALGNRSILMSPLKAENKNILNHKIKFREHFRPFAPAVIIEKMHDYFVNPREEGFMTCSFDVVQEKRESIPAVVHVDGTARPQMVSREANPRFYDLIRRFGELTEEYVILNTSFNVKGEPIVQHPREALKCFFDTGMDVLIINNYVIEKPALQV
;
A
#
# COMPACT_ATOMS: atom_id res chain seq x y z
N MET A 1 -6.71 17.04 -19.90
CA MET A 1 -6.52 17.65 -18.56
C MET A 1 -5.44 16.90 -17.81
N ASN A 2 -4.38 17.60 -17.44
CA ASN A 2 -3.21 17.06 -16.75
C ASN A 2 -3.33 17.35 -15.26
N ILE A 3 -3.52 16.33 -14.43
CA ILE A 3 -3.69 16.49 -12.98
C ILE A 3 -2.60 15.74 -12.26
N LEU A 4 -1.86 16.45 -11.41
CA LEU A 4 -0.87 15.87 -10.52
C LEU A 4 -1.44 15.79 -9.11
N GLY A 5 -1.60 14.58 -8.58
CA GLY A 5 -1.87 14.34 -7.17
C GLY A 5 -0.58 14.31 -6.37
N VAL A 6 -0.56 14.96 -5.22
CA VAL A 6 0.65 15.04 -4.37
C VAL A 6 0.29 14.83 -2.92
N ARG A 7 0.78 13.73 -2.35
CA ARG A 7 0.72 13.45 -0.91
C ARG A 7 2.09 13.73 -0.28
N TYR A 8 2.11 14.54 0.74
CA TYR A 8 3.29 14.81 1.59
C TYR A 8 2.99 14.43 3.05
N GLY A 9 4.03 14.30 3.86
CA GLY A 9 3.94 13.69 5.18
C GLY A 9 4.08 12.18 5.09
N HIS A 10 3.61 11.43 6.08
CA HIS A 10 3.76 9.97 6.12
C HIS A 10 3.31 9.32 4.78
N ASP A 11 4.18 8.45 4.25
CA ASP A 11 3.98 7.79 2.94
C ASP A 11 3.86 8.77 1.75
N ALA A 12 4.76 9.75 1.69
CA ALA A 12 4.81 10.74 0.62
C ALA A 12 4.82 10.09 -0.77
N SER A 13 4.03 10.63 -1.69
CA SER A 13 3.84 10.07 -3.04
C SER A 13 3.36 11.11 -4.04
N ALA A 14 3.45 10.78 -5.33
CA ALA A 14 2.83 11.55 -6.40
C ALA A 14 2.19 10.62 -7.44
N ALA A 15 1.11 11.09 -8.05
CA ALA A 15 0.45 10.41 -9.14
C ALA A 15 0.03 11.40 -10.23
N LEU A 16 0.24 11.03 -11.49
CA LEU A 16 -0.16 11.83 -12.64
C LEU A 16 -1.27 11.11 -13.41
N ILE A 17 -2.33 11.85 -13.67
CA ILE A 17 -3.36 11.45 -14.63
C ILE A 17 -3.42 12.45 -15.79
N ILE A 18 -3.62 11.92 -17.00
CA ILE A 18 -3.84 12.71 -18.22
C ILE A 18 -5.16 12.25 -18.83
N ASP A 19 -6.12 13.14 -18.95
CA ASP A 19 -7.45 12.85 -19.49
C ASP A 19 -8.15 11.63 -18.83
N GLY A 20 -7.96 11.48 -17.51
CA GLY A 20 -8.50 10.40 -16.70
C GLY A 20 -7.70 9.09 -16.75
N GLN A 21 -6.64 9.01 -17.55
CA GLN A 21 -5.75 7.86 -17.62
C GLN A 21 -4.63 7.96 -16.58
N ILE A 22 -4.38 6.89 -15.84
CA ILE A 22 -3.29 6.81 -14.86
C ILE A 22 -1.96 6.64 -15.61
N ILE A 23 -1.12 7.67 -15.59
CA ILE A 23 0.19 7.68 -16.27
C ILE A 23 1.28 7.19 -15.34
N ALA A 24 1.29 7.67 -14.10
CA ALA A 24 2.26 7.30 -13.08
C ALA A 24 1.63 7.37 -11.69
N ASP A 25 2.09 6.51 -10.78
CA ASP A 25 1.79 6.50 -9.35
C ASP A 25 2.99 5.91 -8.62
N VAL A 26 3.63 6.68 -7.75
CA VAL A 26 4.87 6.26 -7.10
C VAL A 26 5.10 6.94 -5.76
N ALA A 27 5.55 6.17 -4.78
CA ALA A 27 5.93 6.68 -3.45
C ALA A 27 7.38 7.21 -3.46
N GLU A 28 7.62 8.26 -2.69
CA GLU A 28 8.93 8.93 -2.58
C GLU A 28 10.01 8.01 -2.01
N GLU A 29 9.63 7.10 -1.10
CA GLU A 29 10.53 6.09 -0.53
C GLU A 29 11.27 5.25 -1.59
N ARG A 30 10.72 5.13 -2.82
CA ARG A 30 11.32 4.37 -3.92
C ARG A 30 12.60 5.02 -4.42
N PHE A 31 12.68 6.35 -4.34
CA PHE A 31 13.83 7.15 -4.77
C PHE A 31 14.79 7.45 -3.62
N THR A 32 14.26 7.86 -2.47
CA THR A 32 15.08 8.25 -1.30
C THR A 32 15.66 7.05 -0.55
N ARG A 33 15.08 5.87 -0.73
CA ARG A 33 15.39 4.62 0.00
C ARG A 33 15.10 4.70 1.51
N VAL A 34 14.37 5.72 1.94
CA VAL A 34 13.86 5.87 3.31
C VAL A 34 12.45 5.32 3.37
N LYS A 35 12.26 4.23 4.12
CA LYS A 35 10.94 3.60 4.24
C LYS A 35 9.94 4.50 4.94
N ASN A 36 8.71 4.61 4.37
CA ASN A 36 7.66 5.52 4.82
C ASN A 36 8.13 6.98 4.84
N ASP A 37 8.88 7.40 3.81
CA ASP A 37 9.38 8.77 3.67
C ASP A 37 8.26 9.78 3.86
N ALA A 38 8.54 10.81 4.68
CA ALA A 38 7.59 11.85 5.01
C ALA A 38 8.00 13.22 4.45
N SER A 39 9.00 13.26 3.58
CA SER A 39 9.46 14.47 2.92
C SER A 39 8.50 14.94 1.84
N PHE A 40 8.74 16.13 1.30
CA PHE A 40 8.02 16.56 0.10
C PHE A 40 8.46 15.69 -1.09
N PRO A 41 7.51 15.09 -1.89
CA PRO A 41 7.82 14.02 -2.84
C PRO A 41 8.38 14.55 -4.16
N ILE A 42 9.49 15.27 -4.12
CA ILE A 42 10.04 15.93 -5.29
C ILE A 42 10.49 14.95 -6.37
N ASN A 43 11.09 13.80 -5.99
CA ASN A 43 11.53 12.80 -6.95
C ASN A 43 10.33 12.11 -7.63
N SER A 44 9.30 11.82 -6.86
CA SER A 44 8.04 11.25 -7.37
C SER A 44 7.35 12.20 -8.34
N ILE A 45 7.31 13.50 -8.03
CA ILE A 45 6.76 14.54 -8.91
C ILE A 45 7.56 14.60 -10.22
N GLN A 46 8.89 14.66 -10.14
CA GLN A 46 9.75 14.69 -11.33
C GLN A 46 9.58 13.44 -12.19
N TYR A 47 9.46 12.28 -11.56
CA TYR A 47 9.17 11.04 -12.27
C TYR A 47 7.82 11.09 -12.98
N CYS A 48 6.76 11.52 -12.29
CA CYS A 48 5.41 11.65 -12.85
C CYS A 48 5.40 12.55 -14.09
N LEU A 49 5.99 13.74 -14.01
CA LEU A 49 6.10 14.68 -15.12
C LEU A 49 6.87 14.08 -16.31
N LYS A 50 8.01 13.43 -16.02
CA LYS A 50 8.79 12.73 -17.04
C LYS A 50 8.00 11.60 -17.71
N ALA A 51 7.27 10.79 -16.93
CA ALA A 51 6.46 9.69 -17.44
C ALA A 51 5.32 10.18 -18.34
N GLY A 52 4.74 11.33 -18.02
CA GLY A 52 3.72 12.00 -18.84
C GLY A 52 4.28 12.77 -20.03
N ASN A 53 5.60 12.88 -20.15
CA ASN A 53 6.27 13.73 -21.14
C ASN A 53 5.74 15.17 -21.15
N ILE A 54 5.49 15.72 -19.95
CA ILE A 54 5.03 17.10 -19.72
C ILE A 54 5.95 17.80 -18.72
N ASN A 55 5.90 19.13 -18.72
CA ASN A 55 6.53 19.94 -17.68
C ASN A 55 5.46 20.48 -16.71
N SER A 56 5.91 21.02 -15.58
CA SER A 56 5.01 21.50 -14.52
C SER A 56 4.09 22.65 -14.95
N LYS A 57 4.47 23.44 -15.96
CA LYS A 57 3.65 24.55 -16.50
C LYS A 57 2.47 24.07 -17.33
N GLU A 58 2.51 22.80 -17.76
CA GLU A 58 1.43 22.17 -18.53
C GLU A 58 0.40 21.47 -17.63
N LEU A 59 0.57 21.55 -16.30
CA LEU A 59 -0.41 21.03 -15.35
C LEU A 59 -1.63 21.99 -15.30
N ASP A 60 -2.81 21.39 -15.45
CA ASP A 60 -4.09 22.07 -15.28
C ASP A 60 -4.50 22.13 -13.80
N CYS A 61 -4.11 21.13 -13.03
CA CYS A 61 -4.49 21.00 -11.63
C CYS A 61 -3.43 20.28 -10.79
N LEU A 62 -3.22 20.79 -9.58
CA LEU A 62 -2.51 20.12 -8.49
C LEU A 62 -3.54 19.67 -7.45
N ALA A 63 -3.69 18.37 -7.23
CA ALA A 63 -4.64 17.81 -6.27
C ALA A 63 -3.92 17.34 -4.99
N ILE A 64 -4.39 17.77 -3.82
CA ILE A 64 -3.75 17.54 -2.52
C ILE A 64 -4.74 16.88 -1.57
N PRO A 65 -4.44 15.69 -1.05
CA PRO A 65 -5.36 14.91 -0.21
C PRO A 65 -5.34 15.34 1.26
N THR A 66 -5.64 16.59 1.55
CA THR A 66 -5.87 17.13 2.89
C THR A 66 -6.62 18.45 2.83
N THR A 67 -7.43 18.70 3.81
CA THR A 67 -8.05 20.01 4.05
C THR A 67 -7.29 20.85 5.08
N PHE A 68 -6.25 20.28 5.73
CA PHE A 68 -5.41 21.01 6.66
C PHE A 68 -4.24 21.69 5.97
N VAL A 69 -4.39 22.98 5.71
CA VAL A 69 -3.30 23.82 5.18
C VAL A 69 -2.08 23.86 6.09
N GLN A 70 -2.24 23.55 7.38
CA GLN A 70 -1.11 23.44 8.32
C GLN A 70 -0.13 22.34 7.89
N ASP A 71 -0.61 21.22 7.38
CA ASP A 71 0.24 20.14 6.89
C ASP A 71 0.97 20.57 5.60
N ALA A 72 0.31 21.35 4.74
CA ALA A 72 0.97 22.01 3.62
C ALA A 72 2.12 22.92 4.06
N PHE A 73 1.93 23.73 5.09
CA PHE A 73 2.97 24.57 5.65
C PHE A 73 4.12 23.77 6.24
N HIS A 74 3.84 22.70 6.98
CA HIS A 74 4.89 21.85 7.56
C HIS A 74 5.74 21.16 6.49
N SER A 75 5.15 20.69 5.43
CA SER A 75 5.85 20.02 4.33
C SER A 75 6.69 21.00 3.52
N PHE A 76 6.19 22.22 3.32
CA PHE A 76 6.90 23.28 2.63
C PHE A 76 8.17 23.71 3.36
N PHE A 77 8.13 23.78 4.69
CA PHE A 77 9.28 24.11 5.52
C PHE A 77 10.20 22.92 5.82
N SER A 78 9.82 21.72 5.37
CA SER A 78 10.66 20.51 5.40
C SER A 78 11.45 20.31 4.11
N ILE A 79 11.32 21.22 3.12
CA ILE A 79 12.19 21.22 1.93
C ILE A 79 13.62 21.44 2.45
N PRO A 80 14.58 20.54 2.06
CA PRO A 80 15.96 20.68 2.52
C PRO A 80 16.48 22.06 2.13
N GLU A 81 17.09 22.73 3.12
CA GLU A 81 17.65 24.07 2.92
C GLU A 81 18.58 24.17 1.70
N PRO A 82 18.53 25.36 1.04
CA PRO A 82 19.33 26.47 1.56
C PRO A 82 18.54 27.73 1.97
N ILE A 83 17.24 27.67 2.18
CA ILE A 83 16.43 28.91 2.14
C ILE A 83 16.01 29.45 3.50
N LEU A 84 15.99 28.71 4.61
CA LEU A 84 15.65 29.27 5.93
C LEU A 84 16.50 28.70 7.05
N PRO A 85 17.16 29.53 7.86
CA PRO A 85 17.91 29.08 9.03
C PRO A 85 16.99 28.39 10.03
N GLN A 86 17.43 27.25 10.58
CA GLN A 86 16.77 26.57 11.69
C GLN A 86 16.74 27.49 12.92
N THR A 87 15.72 28.30 13.05
CA THR A 87 15.51 29.06 14.26
C THR A 87 14.92 28.17 15.34
N GLN A 88 15.73 27.77 16.31
CA GLN A 88 15.30 27.13 17.57
C GLN A 88 14.41 28.05 18.45
N ASN A 89 13.85 29.10 17.90
CA ASN A 89 13.14 30.12 18.61
C ASN A 89 11.69 29.71 18.91
N LYS A 90 11.33 29.56 20.18
CA LYS A 90 9.99 29.27 20.69
C LYS A 90 8.93 30.26 20.15
N THR A 91 9.29 31.48 19.87
CA THR A 91 8.45 32.54 19.32
C THR A 91 8.05 32.25 17.87
N ALA A 92 8.96 31.68 17.08
CA ALA A 92 8.67 31.29 15.70
C ALA A 92 7.68 30.09 15.62
N ARG A 93 7.76 29.15 16.58
CA ARG A 93 6.76 28.07 16.71
C ARG A 93 5.37 28.62 17.08
N GLY A 94 5.29 29.58 17.99
CA GLY A 94 4.04 30.22 18.38
C GLY A 94 3.42 30.99 17.22
N LEU A 95 4.21 31.72 16.45
CA LEU A 95 3.77 32.47 15.27
C LEU A 95 3.30 31.52 14.15
N ARG A 96 4.00 30.39 13.92
CA ARG A 96 3.60 29.36 12.96
C ARG A 96 2.25 28.74 13.33
N LYS A 97 2.05 28.38 14.60
CA LYS A 97 0.77 27.84 15.10
C LYS A 97 -0.35 28.87 15.00
N TYR A 98 -0.08 30.15 15.29
CA TYR A 98 -1.05 31.22 15.18
C TYR A 98 -1.42 31.51 13.72
N ILE A 99 -0.45 31.61 12.81
CA ILE A 99 -0.68 31.79 11.37
C ILE A 99 -1.45 30.58 10.80
N GLY A 100 -1.06 29.35 11.17
CA GLY A 100 -1.77 28.14 10.77
C GLY A 100 -3.23 28.13 11.22
N ASN A 101 -3.51 28.49 12.48
CA ASN A 101 -4.88 28.55 13.00
C ASN A 101 -5.71 29.67 12.37
N VAL A 102 -5.14 30.86 12.15
CA VAL A 102 -5.83 31.97 11.50
C VAL A 102 -6.14 31.67 10.04
N PHE A 103 -5.24 30.99 9.32
CA PHE A 103 -5.48 30.54 7.96
C PHE A 103 -6.53 29.42 7.90
N SER A 104 -6.48 28.44 8.81
CA SER A 104 -7.41 27.32 8.79
C SER A 104 -8.84 27.71 9.19
N GLU A 105 -9.02 28.59 10.17
CA GLU A 105 -10.36 28.93 10.67
C GLU A 105 -11.11 29.94 9.80
N LYS A 106 -10.42 30.91 9.22
CA LYS A 106 -11.07 32.02 8.50
C LYS A 106 -11.14 31.89 6.98
N ILE A 107 -10.18 31.21 6.36
CA ILE A 107 -10.03 31.25 4.89
C ILE A 107 -10.51 29.95 4.24
N LEU A 108 -10.49 28.82 4.93
CA LEU A 108 -10.77 27.51 4.34
C LEU A 108 -12.18 26.98 4.60
N LYS A 109 -12.86 27.40 5.67
CA LYS A 109 -14.23 26.93 5.93
C LYS A 109 -15.24 27.26 4.84
N ASP A 110 -15.01 28.35 4.11
CA ASP A 110 -15.94 28.81 3.08
C ASP A 110 -15.50 28.53 1.63
N GLN A 111 -14.27 28.00 1.40
CA GLN A 111 -13.69 27.88 0.04
C GLN A 111 -13.20 26.49 -0.35
N ILE A 112 -13.35 25.48 0.48
CA ILE A 112 -12.82 24.12 0.26
C ILE A 112 -13.41 23.42 -0.98
N TYR A 113 -14.53 23.88 -1.49
CA TYR A 113 -15.24 23.27 -2.62
C TYR A 113 -15.38 24.16 -3.85
N SER A 114 -14.85 25.37 -3.83
CA SER A 114 -14.90 26.25 -4.99
C SER A 114 -13.51 26.48 -5.60
N SER A 115 -13.44 26.29 -6.88
CA SER A 115 -12.28 26.30 -7.79
C SER A 115 -11.53 27.63 -7.91
N SER A 116 -11.56 28.54 -6.94
CA SER A 116 -10.98 29.86 -7.11
C SER A 116 -9.84 30.14 -6.14
N ILE A 117 -8.65 30.28 -6.73
CA ILE A 117 -7.49 31.05 -6.25
C ILE A 117 -7.35 31.06 -4.73
N SER A 118 -6.75 30.01 -4.22
CA SER A 118 -6.37 29.93 -2.82
C SER A 118 -5.17 30.85 -2.56
N PRO A 119 -5.11 31.59 -1.43
CA PRO A 119 -3.92 32.33 -1.00
C PRO A 119 -2.69 31.46 -0.77
N VAL A 120 -2.84 30.11 -0.80
CA VAL A 120 -1.74 29.14 -0.76
C VAL A 120 -1.15 28.82 -2.13
N LEU A 121 -1.79 29.23 -3.23
CA LEU A 121 -1.27 29.04 -4.59
C LEU A 121 0.21 29.48 -4.74
N PRO A 122 0.65 30.65 -4.22
CA PRO A 122 2.05 31.06 -4.31
C PRO A 122 3.01 30.12 -3.59
N LEU A 123 2.55 29.37 -2.59
CA LEU A 123 3.39 28.41 -1.87
C LEU A 123 3.78 27.20 -2.74
N TYR A 124 2.92 26.79 -3.65
CA TYR A 124 3.15 25.70 -4.59
C TYR A 124 3.68 26.16 -5.94
N GLN A 125 3.30 27.36 -6.38
CA GLN A 125 3.72 27.90 -7.68
C GLN A 125 5.23 28.02 -7.83
N LYS A 126 5.91 28.62 -6.84
CA LYS A 126 7.35 28.86 -6.92
C LYS A 126 8.18 27.57 -6.93
N PRO A 127 8.03 26.65 -5.96
CA PRO A 127 8.86 25.44 -5.90
C PRO A 127 8.60 24.47 -7.04
N LEU A 128 7.38 24.41 -7.55
CA LEU A 128 7.00 23.51 -8.64
C LEU A 128 6.96 24.18 -10.00
N GLU A 129 7.25 25.49 -10.07
CA GLU A 129 7.17 26.28 -11.31
C GLU A 129 5.83 26.15 -12.05
N LEU A 130 4.72 26.11 -11.30
CA LEU A 130 3.38 25.94 -11.86
C LEU A 130 2.97 27.18 -12.67
N SER A 131 2.15 26.96 -13.70
CA SER A 131 1.47 28.03 -14.42
C SER A 131 0.55 28.84 -13.50
N GLU A 132 0.36 30.13 -13.77
CA GLU A 132 -0.63 30.96 -13.06
C GLU A 132 -2.07 30.45 -13.25
N THR A 133 -2.32 29.69 -14.31
CA THR A 133 -3.63 29.09 -14.61
C THR A 133 -3.84 27.74 -13.94
N CYS A 134 -2.79 27.14 -13.35
CA CYS A 134 -2.89 25.86 -12.66
C CYS A 134 -3.76 26.00 -11.40
N LYS A 135 -4.77 25.16 -11.29
CA LYS A 135 -5.67 25.13 -10.13
C LYS A 135 -5.09 24.26 -9.03
N ILE A 136 -5.32 24.63 -7.76
CA ILE A 136 -5.05 23.75 -6.62
C ILE A 136 -6.38 23.26 -6.08
N TYR A 137 -6.48 21.94 -5.94
CA TYR A 137 -7.68 21.26 -5.49
C TYR A 137 -7.37 20.45 -4.21
N PHE A 138 -7.94 20.87 -3.08
CA PHE A 138 -7.82 20.16 -1.83
C PHE A 138 -8.94 19.13 -1.71
N VAL A 139 -8.57 17.90 -1.41
CA VAL A 139 -9.50 16.78 -1.23
C VAL A 139 -9.39 16.29 0.22
N GLU A 140 -10.50 16.14 0.90
CA GLU A 140 -10.52 15.59 2.26
C GLU A 140 -9.90 14.19 2.24
N HIS A 141 -9.09 13.88 3.25
CA HIS A 141 -8.27 12.68 3.32
C HIS A 141 -9.05 11.37 3.06
N HIS A 142 -10.14 11.15 3.79
CA HIS A 142 -10.96 9.95 3.59
C HIS A 142 -11.74 9.96 2.27
N LEU A 143 -12.08 11.13 1.74
CA LEU A 143 -12.62 11.24 0.39
C LEU A 143 -11.58 10.86 -0.67
N ALA A 144 -10.31 11.22 -0.47
CA ALA A 144 -9.23 10.78 -1.35
C ALA A 144 -9.04 9.25 -1.30
N HIS A 145 -9.12 8.62 -0.12
CA HIS A 145 -9.17 7.17 0.00
C HIS A 145 -10.37 6.56 -0.72
N ALA A 146 -11.56 7.11 -0.53
CA ALA A 146 -12.77 6.65 -1.22
C ALA A 146 -12.63 6.78 -2.74
N ALA A 147 -12.12 7.91 -3.22
CA ALA A 147 -11.94 8.19 -4.64
C ALA A 147 -10.94 7.24 -5.31
N SER A 148 -9.81 6.94 -4.64
CA SER A 148 -8.85 5.96 -5.16
C SER A 148 -9.49 4.59 -5.39
N ALA A 149 -10.36 4.16 -4.48
CA ALA A 149 -11.04 2.88 -4.59
C ALA A 149 -12.23 2.92 -5.57
N CYS A 150 -13.08 3.94 -5.51
CA CYS A 150 -14.27 4.05 -6.36
C CYS A 150 -13.91 4.13 -7.83
N TYR A 151 -13.05 5.07 -8.21
CA TYR A 151 -12.69 5.31 -9.60
C TYR A 151 -11.73 4.29 -10.20
N THR A 152 -11.35 3.26 -9.43
CA THR A 152 -10.55 2.11 -9.89
C THR A 152 -11.30 0.78 -9.78
N SER A 153 -12.52 0.80 -9.25
CA SER A 153 -13.29 -0.43 -8.97
C SER A 153 -13.86 -1.09 -10.23
N GLY A 154 -14.18 -0.30 -11.24
CA GLY A 154 -14.91 -0.75 -12.42
C GLY A 154 -16.40 -1.04 -12.15
N ILE A 155 -16.97 -0.58 -11.04
CA ILE A 155 -18.40 -0.70 -10.73
C ILE A 155 -19.13 0.46 -11.41
N HIS A 156 -20.02 0.13 -12.34
CA HIS A 156 -20.78 1.11 -13.12
C HIS A 156 -22.28 0.82 -13.02
N GLY A 157 -23.07 1.88 -12.80
CA GLY A 157 -24.54 1.81 -12.78
C GLY A 157 -25.12 1.04 -11.59
N GLU A 158 -24.31 0.57 -10.69
CA GLU A 158 -24.71 -0.12 -9.47
C GLU A 158 -24.32 0.68 -8.24
N LYS A 159 -25.16 0.63 -7.22
CA LYS A 159 -24.88 1.24 -5.94
C LYS A 159 -23.89 0.38 -5.13
N ALA A 160 -22.80 0.98 -4.66
CA ALA A 160 -21.85 0.33 -3.78
C ALA A 160 -21.73 1.07 -2.44
N LEU A 161 -21.58 0.31 -1.37
CA LEU A 161 -21.12 0.84 -0.08
C LEU A 161 -19.61 1.03 -0.16
N VAL A 162 -19.15 2.21 0.25
CA VAL A 162 -17.71 2.50 0.34
C VAL A 162 -17.34 2.70 1.80
N VAL A 163 -16.29 2.03 2.24
CA VAL A 163 -15.80 2.14 3.61
C VAL A 163 -14.31 2.51 3.58
N THR A 164 -13.99 3.60 4.25
CA THR A 164 -12.60 4.01 4.46
C THR A 164 -12.26 3.93 5.94
N MET A 165 -11.20 3.17 6.29
CA MET A 165 -10.76 2.97 7.67
C MET A 165 -9.25 3.13 7.76
N ASP A 166 -8.81 4.08 8.58
CA ASP A 166 -7.39 4.40 8.71
C ASP A 166 -7.01 4.76 10.14
N GLY A 167 -5.77 5.19 10.37
CA GLY A 167 -5.34 5.77 11.65
C GLY A 167 -6.12 7.05 11.91
N VAL A 168 -5.80 8.10 11.18
CA VAL A 168 -6.53 9.37 11.15
C VAL A 168 -6.09 10.21 9.97
N GLY A 169 -7.03 10.88 9.32
CA GLY A 169 -6.77 11.94 8.35
C GLY A 169 -7.84 13.01 8.44
N ASP A 170 -7.46 14.28 8.44
CA ASP A 170 -8.38 15.42 8.57
C ASP A 170 -9.38 15.26 9.76
N LEU A 171 -8.90 14.74 10.93
CA LEU A 171 -9.66 14.44 12.16
C LEU A 171 -10.70 13.29 12.02
N VAL A 172 -10.78 12.63 10.89
CA VAL A 172 -11.62 11.47 10.63
C VAL A 172 -10.75 10.21 10.69
N SER A 173 -11.28 9.12 11.23
CA SER A 173 -10.61 7.82 11.28
C SER A 173 -11.31 6.75 10.46
N ASN A 174 -12.64 6.80 10.41
CA ASN A 174 -13.46 5.90 9.62
C ASN A 174 -14.56 6.69 8.93
N ALA A 175 -14.88 6.36 7.69
CA ALA A 175 -15.99 7.00 6.99
C ALA A 175 -16.75 6.02 6.10
N ILE A 176 -18.05 6.24 6.00
CA ILE A 176 -18.99 5.46 5.21
C ILE A 176 -19.53 6.36 4.12
N TRP A 177 -19.50 5.84 2.88
CA TRP A 177 -19.92 6.57 1.70
C TRP A 177 -20.82 5.68 0.84
N ARG A 178 -21.61 6.31 0.00
CA ARG A 178 -22.29 5.67 -1.14
C ARG A 178 -21.56 6.04 -2.41
N PHE A 179 -21.34 5.08 -3.27
CA PHE A 179 -20.86 5.30 -4.62
C PHE A 179 -21.92 4.85 -5.62
N GLU A 180 -22.40 5.77 -6.43
CA GLU A 180 -23.41 5.52 -7.45
C GLU A 180 -23.28 6.60 -8.55
N ASN A 181 -23.34 6.21 -9.81
CA ASN A 181 -23.25 7.13 -10.97
C ASN A 181 -22.07 8.12 -10.90
N ASN A 182 -20.87 7.61 -10.60
CA ASN A 182 -19.65 8.40 -10.39
C ASN A 182 -19.70 9.42 -9.22
N CYS A 183 -20.74 9.41 -8.42
CA CYS A 183 -20.86 10.28 -7.25
C CYS A 183 -20.46 9.54 -5.98
N ILE A 184 -19.60 10.17 -5.17
CA ILE A 184 -19.23 9.68 -3.84
C ILE A 184 -19.95 10.54 -2.81
N GLU A 185 -20.97 9.99 -2.17
CA GLU A 185 -21.80 10.68 -1.17
C GLU A 185 -21.38 10.25 0.24
N SER A 186 -21.15 11.23 1.13
CA SER A 186 -20.82 10.95 2.53
C SER A 186 -22.06 10.58 3.33
N LEU A 187 -22.10 9.39 3.90
CA LEU A 187 -23.22 8.91 4.74
C LEU A 187 -22.92 9.07 6.23
N LYS A 188 -21.69 8.78 6.65
CA LYS A 188 -21.28 8.86 8.06
C LYS A 188 -19.77 9.06 8.17
N LYS A 189 -19.33 9.90 9.09
CA LYS A 189 -17.92 10.05 9.47
C LYS A 189 -17.77 9.85 10.96
N PHE A 190 -16.68 9.25 11.37
CA PHE A 190 -16.29 9.01 12.75
C PHE A 190 -14.95 9.69 13.01
N ASP A 191 -14.85 10.37 14.13
CA ASP A 191 -13.64 11.12 14.51
C ASP A 191 -12.50 10.21 15.00
N ASN A 192 -11.39 10.82 15.40
CA ASN A 192 -10.20 10.14 15.88
C ASN A 192 -10.42 9.27 17.13
N THR A 193 -11.47 9.55 17.93
CA THR A 193 -11.80 8.73 19.13
C THR A 193 -12.40 7.37 18.75
N SER A 194 -12.69 7.15 17.49
CA SER A 194 -13.24 5.92 16.92
C SER A 194 -12.24 5.12 16.09
N SER A 195 -10.94 5.45 16.14
CA SER A 195 -9.92 4.87 15.27
C SER A 195 -9.60 3.41 15.61
N LEU A 196 -9.93 2.50 14.68
CA LEU A 196 -9.46 1.11 14.72
C LEU A 196 -8.01 0.98 14.25
N GLY A 197 -7.55 1.88 13.38
CA GLY A 197 -6.17 1.93 12.92
C GLY A 197 -5.21 2.26 14.08
N TRP A 198 -5.53 3.25 14.90
CA TRP A 198 -4.72 3.58 16.08
C TRP A 198 -4.76 2.51 17.16
N PHE A 199 -5.88 1.82 17.35
CA PHE A 199 -5.92 0.64 18.22
C PHE A 199 -4.89 -0.40 17.77
N TYR A 200 -4.88 -0.73 16.49
CA TYR A 200 -3.98 -1.74 15.95
C TYR A 200 -2.51 -1.27 15.98
N ALA A 201 -2.26 0.00 15.72
CA ALA A 201 -0.94 0.63 15.81
C ALA A 201 -0.39 0.61 17.25
N ASN A 202 -1.22 0.96 18.26
CA ASN A 202 -0.84 0.88 19.68
C ASN A 202 -0.53 -0.55 20.10
N ALA A 203 -1.30 -1.53 19.64
CA ALA A 203 -1.04 -2.93 19.91
C ALA A 203 0.28 -3.39 19.25
N THR A 204 0.58 -2.91 18.04
CA THR A 204 1.85 -3.18 17.35
C THR A 204 3.04 -2.60 18.12
N GLU A 205 2.93 -1.37 18.63
CA GLU A 205 3.97 -0.75 19.46
C GLU A 205 4.16 -1.47 20.79
N ALA A 206 3.07 -1.93 21.42
CA ALA A 206 3.11 -2.70 22.65
C ALA A 206 3.92 -4.01 22.51
N MET A 207 3.96 -4.58 21.31
CA MET A 207 4.77 -5.75 20.97
C MET A 207 6.26 -5.44 20.75
N GLY A 208 6.67 -4.16 20.89
CA GLY A 208 8.04 -3.71 20.60
C GLY A 208 8.33 -3.53 19.10
N TRP A 209 7.30 -3.46 18.26
CA TRP A 209 7.41 -3.23 16.84
C TRP A 209 7.08 -1.78 16.48
N ARG A 210 7.48 -1.37 15.27
CA ARG A 210 7.27 -0.01 14.81
C ARG A 210 5.83 0.16 14.31
N GLN A 211 5.04 1.00 14.97
CA GLN A 211 3.70 1.35 14.51
C GLN A 211 3.74 2.10 13.18
N SER A 212 2.66 2.06 12.42
CA SER A 212 2.54 2.55 11.04
C SER A 212 3.52 1.91 10.04
N CYS A 213 4.13 0.78 10.43
CA CYS A 213 5.11 0.05 9.64
C CYS A 213 5.01 -1.47 9.75
N ASP A 214 4.73 -1.99 10.94
CA ASP A 214 4.91 -3.40 11.29
C ASP A 214 3.60 -4.12 11.67
N GLU A 215 2.43 -3.50 11.48
CA GLU A 215 1.10 -4.05 11.78
C GLU A 215 0.88 -5.43 11.16
N TRP A 216 1.42 -5.63 9.97
CA TRP A 216 1.38 -6.91 9.26
C TRP A 216 2.11 -8.05 10.01
N LYS A 217 3.04 -7.76 10.94
CA LYS A 217 3.69 -8.78 11.81
C LYS A 217 2.69 -9.31 12.82
N LEU A 218 1.95 -8.42 13.46
CA LEU A 218 0.90 -8.78 14.40
C LEU A 218 -0.17 -9.63 13.71
N MET A 219 -0.67 -9.20 12.55
CA MET A 219 -1.61 -9.97 11.73
C MET A 219 -1.06 -11.37 11.37
N GLY A 220 0.23 -11.46 11.01
CA GLY A 220 0.87 -12.74 10.67
C GLY A 220 1.11 -13.66 11.86
N LEU A 221 1.19 -13.11 13.08
CA LEU A 221 1.38 -13.89 14.31
C LEU A 221 0.05 -14.36 14.91
N ALA A 222 -1.03 -13.64 14.68
CA ALA A 222 -2.34 -13.92 15.25
C ALA A 222 -2.83 -15.39 15.08
N PRO A 223 -2.61 -16.08 13.94
CA PRO A 223 -3.01 -17.48 13.77
C PRO A 223 -2.26 -18.50 14.62
N TYR A 224 -1.17 -18.12 15.28
CA TYR A 224 -0.43 -18.98 16.19
C TYR A 224 -1.02 -18.99 17.61
N GLY A 225 -1.89 -18.03 17.93
CA GLY A 225 -2.49 -17.87 19.25
C GLY A 225 -3.99 -18.22 19.29
N THR A 226 -4.53 -18.17 20.49
CA THR A 226 -5.97 -18.27 20.76
C THR A 226 -6.45 -16.96 21.33
N ALA A 227 -7.47 -16.36 20.70
CA ALA A 227 -8.05 -15.12 21.15
C ALA A 227 -8.62 -15.26 22.59
N GLN A 228 -8.44 -14.21 23.38
CA GLN A 228 -8.92 -14.12 24.77
C GLN A 228 -10.00 -13.04 24.86
N PRO A 229 -11.28 -13.37 24.57
CA PRO A 229 -12.35 -12.39 24.50
C PRO A 229 -12.42 -11.53 25.77
N LYS A 230 -12.59 -10.22 25.59
CA LYS A 230 -12.65 -9.20 26.64
C LYS A 230 -11.30 -8.80 27.26
N ALA A 231 -10.17 -9.46 26.98
CA ALA A 231 -8.87 -9.08 27.54
C ALA A 231 -8.45 -7.63 27.19
N LEU A 232 -8.87 -7.13 26.03
CA LEU A 232 -8.54 -5.78 25.56
C LEU A 232 -9.70 -4.77 25.74
N LEU A 233 -10.73 -5.07 26.53
CA LEU A 233 -11.82 -4.13 26.79
C LEU A 233 -11.28 -2.82 27.38
N GLY A 234 -11.74 -1.69 26.81
CA GLY A 234 -11.32 -0.36 27.24
C GLY A 234 -10.09 0.19 26.50
N PHE A 235 -9.49 -0.58 25.57
CA PHE A 235 -8.38 -0.13 24.74
C PHE A 235 -8.77 0.16 23.29
N TYR A 236 -10.03 -0.03 22.92
CA TYR A 236 -10.53 0.20 21.57
C TYR A 236 -11.93 0.83 21.61
N PRO A 237 -12.35 1.53 20.54
CA PRO A 237 -13.73 2.00 20.40
C PRO A 237 -14.67 0.83 20.12
N GLU A 238 -15.89 0.89 20.65
CA GLU A 238 -16.89 -0.15 20.44
C GLU A 238 -17.99 0.34 19.48
N PHE A 239 -18.27 -0.47 18.47
CA PHE A 239 -19.31 -0.22 17.48
C PHE A 239 -20.44 -1.24 17.60
N LYS A 240 -21.66 -0.81 17.30
CA LYS A 240 -22.84 -1.67 17.23
C LYS A 240 -23.84 -1.11 16.22
N ASN A 241 -24.41 -1.97 15.38
CA ASN A 241 -25.42 -1.61 14.39
C ASN A 241 -25.00 -0.44 13.45
N GLY A 242 -23.71 -0.36 13.11
CA GLY A 242 -23.17 0.66 12.23
C GLY A 242 -22.81 1.99 12.90
N ASP A 243 -23.00 2.12 14.22
CA ASP A 243 -22.74 3.34 14.97
C ASP A 243 -21.72 3.12 16.11
N LEU A 244 -21.02 4.20 16.48
CA LEU A 244 -20.12 4.23 17.62
C LEU A 244 -20.96 4.24 18.92
N VAL A 245 -20.75 3.24 19.77
CA VAL A 245 -21.43 3.15 21.08
C VAL A 245 -20.51 3.51 22.24
N LYS A 246 -19.20 3.39 22.05
CA LYS A 246 -18.20 3.79 23.02
C LYS A 246 -16.95 4.28 22.33
N GLN A 247 -16.59 5.51 22.60
CA GLN A 247 -15.35 6.11 22.10
C GLN A 247 -14.14 5.66 22.94
N HIS A 248 -12.95 5.73 22.34
CA HIS A 248 -11.69 5.53 23.03
C HIS A 248 -10.78 6.76 22.87
N ASN A 249 -10.32 7.32 23.98
CA ASN A 249 -9.44 8.48 23.94
C ASN A 249 -7.98 8.03 23.89
N TYR A 250 -7.40 8.02 22.70
CA TYR A 250 -6.00 7.68 22.49
C TYR A 250 -5.01 8.73 23.04
N GLY A 251 -5.51 9.92 23.44
CA GLY A 251 -4.68 11.02 23.92
C GLY A 251 -3.86 11.68 22.80
N GLU A 252 -2.85 12.43 23.19
CA GLU A 252 -1.87 12.96 22.24
C GLU A 252 -0.78 11.92 21.99
N PHE A 253 -0.49 11.67 20.71
CA PHE A 253 0.65 10.85 20.32
C PHE A 253 1.93 11.67 20.40
N GLY A 254 2.95 11.16 21.09
CA GLY A 254 4.30 11.67 20.96
C GLY A 254 4.77 11.48 19.51
N ARG A 255 5.36 12.50 18.93
CA ARG A 255 5.82 12.50 17.53
C ARG A 255 7.33 12.69 17.49
N TRP A 256 8.06 11.81 16.80
CA TRP A 256 9.48 12.03 16.52
C TRP A 256 9.80 11.72 15.06
N ASN A 257 10.90 12.29 14.59
CA ASN A 257 11.41 12.07 13.24
C ASN A 257 12.71 11.27 13.32
N ASP A 258 12.78 10.15 12.64
CA ASP A 258 13.97 9.34 12.49
C ASP A 258 14.29 9.16 11.00
N HIS A 259 15.40 9.76 10.57
CA HIS A 259 15.84 9.72 9.17
C HIS A 259 14.77 10.08 8.13
N GLY A 260 13.96 11.10 8.41
CA GLY A 260 12.89 11.55 7.52
C GLY A 260 11.54 10.82 7.72
N ALA A 261 11.50 9.73 8.47
CA ALA A 261 10.26 9.05 8.81
C ALA A 261 9.61 9.60 10.08
N ILE A 262 8.30 9.76 10.06
CA ILE A 262 7.53 10.21 11.22
C ILE A 262 7.06 8.99 12.02
N HIS A 263 7.33 9.00 13.31
CA HIS A 263 6.87 7.99 14.26
C HIS A 263 5.93 8.61 15.28
N TYR A 264 4.96 7.84 15.72
CA TYR A 264 4.01 8.21 16.76
C TYR A 264 4.11 7.22 17.91
N HIS A 265 4.17 7.70 19.14
CA HIS A 265 4.08 6.87 20.34
C HIS A 265 2.64 6.84 20.82
N GLY A 266 2.06 5.67 20.90
CA GLY A 266 0.72 5.49 21.44
C GLY A 266 0.71 5.54 22.97
N LYS A 267 -0.23 6.31 23.53
CA LYS A 267 -0.39 6.44 24.99
C LYS A 267 -0.69 5.09 25.68
N ASP A 268 -1.41 4.22 25.01
CA ASP A 268 -1.83 2.94 25.56
C ASP A 268 -0.82 1.81 25.34
N ALA A 269 0.18 2.00 24.50
CA ALA A 269 1.16 0.96 24.19
C ALA A 269 1.85 0.40 25.45
N PHE A 270 2.17 1.26 26.42
CA PHE A 270 2.76 0.81 27.69
C PHE A 270 1.83 -0.06 28.53
N LYS A 271 0.54 0.25 28.56
CA LYS A 271 -0.46 -0.57 29.28
C LYS A 271 -0.72 -1.89 28.56
N LEU A 272 -0.84 -1.83 27.23
CA LEU A 272 -1.00 -3.01 26.39
C LEU A 272 0.21 -3.94 26.46
N ASN A 273 1.44 -3.42 26.61
CA ASN A 273 2.65 -4.23 26.80
C ASN A 273 2.55 -5.14 28.04
N ARG A 274 1.90 -4.71 29.11
CA ARG A 274 1.66 -5.58 30.29
C ARG A 274 0.77 -6.77 29.93
N LEU A 275 -0.27 -6.53 29.10
CA LEU A 275 -1.14 -7.60 28.60
C LEU A 275 -0.41 -8.54 27.63
N VAL A 276 0.56 -8.03 26.85
CA VAL A 276 1.45 -8.89 26.05
C VAL A 276 2.19 -9.89 26.93
N HIS A 277 2.72 -9.45 28.09
CA HIS A 277 3.41 -10.33 29.03
C HIS A 277 2.46 -11.32 29.72
N GLU A 278 1.24 -10.91 30.03
CA GLU A 278 0.24 -11.76 30.69
C GLU A 278 -0.35 -12.83 29.77
N LEU A 279 -0.63 -12.48 28.51
CA LEU A 279 -1.29 -13.37 27.55
C LEU A 279 -0.31 -14.19 26.70
N GLY A 280 0.92 -13.73 26.56
CA GLY A 280 1.85 -14.17 25.53
C GLY A 280 1.59 -13.50 24.20
N ILE A 281 2.66 -13.41 23.38
CA ILE A 281 2.63 -12.62 22.12
C ILE A 281 1.62 -13.16 21.10
N GLU A 282 1.46 -14.48 21.02
CA GLU A 282 0.55 -15.12 20.07
C GLU A 282 -0.92 -14.88 20.45
N ASN A 283 -1.28 -15.10 21.71
CA ASN A 283 -2.65 -14.91 22.19
C ASN A 283 -3.07 -13.44 22.18
N PHE A 284 -2.14 -12.54 22.54
CA PHE A 284 -2.37 -11.10 22.43
C PHE A 284 -2.64 -10.72 20.97
N SER A 285 -1.82 -11.20 20.03
CA SER A 285 -2.02 -10.94 18.61
C SER A 285 -3.35 -11.49 18.08
N ALA A 286 -3.73 -12.69 18.52
CA ALA A 286 -5.02 -13.30 18.16
C ALA A 286 -6.21 -12.47 18.67
N GLU A 287 -6.12 -11.92 19.88
CA GLU A 287 -7.18 -11.07 20.45
C GLU A 287 -7.27 -9.71 19.73
N VAL A 288 -6.12 -9.08 19.43
CA VAL A 288 -6.10 -7.83 18.64
C VAL A 288 -6.74 -8.04 17.27
N GLN A 289 -6.39 -9.13 16.58
CA GLN A 289 -6.98 -9.47 15.29
C GLN A 289 -8.48 -9.73 15.39
N ARG A 290 -8.93 -10.45 16.40
CA ARG A 290 -10.36 -10.69 16.67
C ARG A 290 -11.13 -9.36 16.86
N VAL A 291 -10.56 -8.44 17.64
CA VAL A 291 -11.19 -7.13 17.93
C VAL A 291 -11.36 -6.31 16.66
N ILE A 292 -10.31 -6.14 15.85
CA ILE A 292 -10.44 -5.32 14.62
C ILE A 292 -11.48 -5.92 13.66
N GLU A 293 -11.53 -7.24 13.53
CA GLU A 293 -12.49 -7.95 12.69
C GLU A 293 -13.92 -7.75 13.19
N GLU A 294 -14.16 -7.95 14.49
CA GLU A 294 -15.47 -7.78 15.11
C GLU A 294 -15.96 -6.34 14.99
N GLN A 295 -15.13 -5.37 15.32
CA GLN A 295 -15.53 -3.95 15.28
C GLN A 295 -15.75 -3.48 13.83
N ALA A 296 -14.92 -3.90 12.88
CA ALA A 296 -15.16 -3.62 11.47
C ALA A 296 -16.47 -4.24 10.96
N PHE A 297 -16.80 -5.45 11.38
CA PHE A 297 -18.09 -6.09 11.05
C PHE A 297 -19.27 -5.34 11.63
N ASN A 298 -19.17 -4.86 12.88
CA ASN A 298 -20.19 -4.06 13.53
C ASN A 298 -20.44 -2.71 12.83
N ILE A 299 -19.47 -2.22 12.05
CA ILE A 299 -19.63 -1.05 11.19
C ILE A 299 -20.22 -1.47 9.84
N ILE A 300 -19.55 -2.37 9.13
CA ILE A 300 -19.74 -2.60 7.68
C ILE A 300 -21.06 -3.33 7.40
N LEU A 301 -21.34 -4.43 8.11
CA LEU A 301 -22.50 -5.28 7.78
C LEU A 301 -23.84 -4.56 7.96
N PRO A 302 -24.08 -3.77 9.02
CA PRO A 302 -25.32 -3.00 9.14
C PRO A 302 -25.50 -1.94 8.05
N TRP A 303 -24.39 -1.32 7.58
CA TRP A 303 -24.48 -0.35 6.51
C TRP A 303 -24.73 -0.99 5.14
N LEU A 304 -24.21 -2.20 4.87
CA LEU A 304 -24.57 -2.97 3.66
C LEU A 304 -26.08 -3.25 3.63
N GLU A 305 -26.67 -3.65 4.77
CA GLU A 305 -28.09 -3.91 4.90
C GLU A 305 -28.92 -2.61 4.74
N LYS A 306 -28.51 -1.52 5.39
CA LYS A 306 -29.17 -0.22 5.31
C LYS A 306 -29.14 0.36 3.89
N GLU A 307 -28.01 0.24 3.19
CA GLU A 307 -27.87 0.68 1.81
C GLU A 307 -28.47 -0.30 0.80
N ASN A 308 -28.90 -1.48 1.25
CA ASN A 308 -29.44 -2.55 0.39
C ASN A 308 -28.53 -2.80 -0.83
N THR A 309 -27.26 -3.07 -0.58
CA THR A 309 -26.28 -3.39 -1.61
C THR A 309 -25.43 -4.58 -1.20
N ARG A 310 -24.89 -5.29 -2.20
CA ARG A 310 -23.93 -6.40 -2.04
C ARG A 310 -22.56 -6.05 -2.61
N HIS A 311 -22.35 -4.78 -3.03
CA HIS A 311 -21.09 -4.28 -3.56
C HIS A 311 -20.39 -3.47 -2.48
N LEU A 312 -19.21 -3.92 -2.07
CA LEU A 312 -18.37 -3.28 -1.06
C LEU A 312 -17.05 -2.81 -1.67
N ILE A 313 -16.75 -1.53 -1.49
CA ILE A 313 -15.50 -0.89 -1.89
C ILE A 313 -14.76 -0.45 -0.62
N CYS A 314 -13.46 -0.75 -0.52
CA CYS A 314 -12.67 -0.49 0.67
C CYS A 314 -11.36 0.23 0.36
N SER A 315 -10.95 1.17 1.23
CA SER A 315 -9.64 1.83 1.24
C SER A 315 -9.29 2.33 2.65
N GLY A 316 -8.06 2.78 2.84
CA GLY A 316 -7.48 3.12 4.15
C GLY A 316 -6.60 2.00 4.70
N GLY A 317 -5.63 2.36 5.53
CA GLY A 317 -4.59 1.45 6.02
C GLY A 317 -5.11 0.17 6.69
N CYS A 318 -6.29 0.23 7.34
CA CYS A 318 -6.90 -0.94 7.97
C CYS A 318 -7.25 -2.05 6.96
N PHE A 319 -7.55 -1.72 5.70
CA PHE A 319 -7.83 -2.71 4.66
C PHE A 319 -6.59 -3.35 4.03
N MET A 320 -5.39 -2.99 4.49
CA MET A 320 -4.18 -3.81 4.27
C MET A 320 -4.21 -5.10 5.10
N ASN A 321 -5.17 -5.25 6.02
CA ASN A 321 -5.41 -6.45 6.80
C ASN A 321 -6.19 -7.50 5.96
N VAL A 322 -5.43 -8.39 5.32
CA VAL A 322 -5.96 -9.41 4.40
C VAL A 322 -6.85 -10.45 5.08
N LYS A 323 -6.73 -10.60 6.41
CA LYS A 323 -7.58 -11.50 7.21
C LYS A 323 -8.97 -10.91 7.44
N LEU A 324 -9.03 -9.61 7.75
CA LEU A 324 -10.29 -8.88 7.79
C LEU A 324 -11.01 -8.99 6.44
N ASN A 325 -10.28 -8.78 5.34
CA ASN A 325 -10.83 -8.82 3.99
C ASN A 325 -11.35 -10.22 3.62
N GLN A 326 -10.61 -11.28 3.97
CA GLN A 326 -11.06 -12.66 3.82
C GLN A 326 -12.37 -12.93 4.58
N LYS A 327 -12.44 -12.53 5.84
CA LYS A 327 -13.62 -12.75 6.66
C LYS A 327 -14.85 -11.99 6.17
N LEU A 328 -14.68 -10.77 5.65
CA LEU A 328 -15.75 -10.02 4.98
C LEU A 328 -16.28 -10.77 3.76
N TRP A 329 -15.37 -11.25 2.90
CA TRP A 329 -15.74 -12.04 1.72
C TRP A 329 -16.46 -13.34 2.10
N ASN A 330 -15.98 -14.05 3.09
CA ASN A 330 -16.55 -15.32 3.56
C ASN A 330 -17.90 -15.20 4.26
N THR A 331 -18.42 -13.98 4.50
CA THR A 331 -19.80 -13.80 4.99
C THR A 331 -20.86 -14.26 3.99
N GLY A 332 -20.52 -14.38 2.70
CA GLY A 332 -21.46 -14.68 1.61
C GLY A 332 -22.45 -13.54 1.32
N LYS A 333 -22.27 -12.37 1.94
CA LYS A 333 -23.14 -11.19 1.75
C LYS A 333 -22.71 -10.30 0.59
N LEU A 334 -21.55 -10.57 -0.01
CA LEU A 334 -20.93 -9.71 -1.03
C LEU A 334 -20.94 -10.41 -2.40
N ASP A 335 -21.33 -9.67 -3.43
CA ASP A 335 -21.16 -10.05 -4.82
C ASP A 335 -19.87 -9.42 -5.39
N THR A 336 -19.51 -8.23 -4.91
CA THR A 336 -18.24 -7.57 -5.22
C THR A 336 -17.59 -7.09 -3.91
N HIS A 337 -16.30 -7.37 -3.78
CA HIS A 337 -15.46 -6.84 -2.71
C HIS A 337 -14.19 -6.26 -3.33
N TRP A 338 -14.20 -4.97 -3.64
CA TRP A 338 -13.06 -4.26 -4.18
C TRP A 338 -12.28 -3.57 -3.08
N ILE A 339 -11.00 -3.88 -2.99
CA ILE A 339 -10.08 -3.22 -2.06
C ILE A 339 -9.03 -2.52 -2.90
N TYR A 340 -8.89 -1.20 -2.74
CA TYR A 340 -7.87 -0.47 -3.47
C TYR A 340 -6.47 -1.02 -3.11
N PRO A 341 -5.67 -1.45 -4.09
CA PRO A 341 -4.45 -2.20 -3.79
C PRO A 341 -3.36 -1.42 -3.06
N ASN A 342 -3.32 -0.10 -3.25
CA ASN A 342 -2.44 0.81 -2.52
C ASN A 342 -3.25 1.56 -1.45
N ALA A 343 -3.92 0.78 -0.54
CA ALA A 343 -4.95 1.27 0.35
C ALA A 343 -4.44 2.25 1.44
N GLY A 344 -3.15 2.28 1.74
CA GLY A 344 -2.56 3.26 2.68
C GLY A 344 -2.42 4.66 2.07
N ASP A 345 -1.83 5.57 2.84
CA ASP A 345 -1.69 6.99 2.50
C ASP A 345 -0.94 7.26 1.19
N ALA A 346 -0.01 6.38 0.79
CA ALA A 346 0.66 6.52 -0.51
C ALA A 346 -0.32 6.52 -1.70
N GLY A 347 -1.49 5.88 -1.56
CA GLY A 347 -2.47 5.78 -2.64
C GLY A 347 -3.42 6.96 -2.78
N ILE A 348 -3.47 7.87 -1.79
CA ILE A 348 -4.41 9.00 -1.83
C ILE A 348 -3.97 10.15 -2.76
N ALA A 349 -2.68 10.17 -3.16
CA ALA A 349 -2.24 11.06 -4.23
C ALA A 349 -3.02 10.77 -5.53
N LEU A 350 -3.12 9.50 -5.93
CA LEU A 350 -3.94 9.08 -7.06
C LEU A 350 -5.42 9.38 -6.82
N GLY A 351 -5.93 9.06 -5.62
CA GLY A 351 -7.33 9.31 -5.28
C GLY A 351 -7.73 10.78 -5.40
N SER A 352 -6.88 11.70 -4.94
CA SER A 352 -7.14 13.14 -5.06
C SER A 352 -7.15 13.61 -6.52
N ALA A 353 -6.24 13.11 -7.35
CA ALA A 353 -6.20 13.42 -8.77
C ALA A 353 -7.44 12.90 -9.51
N LEU A 354 -7.83 11.65 -9.26
CA LEU A 354 -9.04 11.05 -9.84
C LEU A 354 -10.31 11.79 -9.40
N HIS A 355 -10.39 12.17 -8.12
CA HIS A 355 -11.54 12.96 -7.64
C HIS A 355 -11.64 14.31 -8.34
N ALA A 356 -10.54 15.03 -8.48
CA ALA A 356 -10.51 16.30 -9.21
C ALA A 356 -10.96 16.13 -10.68
N TYR A 357 -10.56 15.03 -11.32
CA TYR A 357 -10.95 14.74 -12.70
C TYR A 357 -12.45 14.43 -12.83
N TYR A 358 -12.96 13.46 -12.06
CA TYR A 358 -14.35 13.01 -12.19
C TYR A 358 -15.36 14.01 -11.62
N THR A 359 -14.95 14.91 -10.72
CA THR A 359 -15.74 16.07 -10.33
C THR A 359 -15.87 17.09 -11.47
N THR A 360 -14.82 17.23 -12.27
CA THR A 360 -14.82 18.12 -13.45
C THR A 360 -15.59 17.50 -14.63
N TYR A 361 -15.50 16.18 -14.78
CA TYR A 361 -16.11 15.44 -15.89
C TYR A 361 -16.97 14.27 -15.36
N PRO A 362 -18.13 14.52 -14.74
CA PRO A 362 -18.92 13.50 -14.06
C PRO A 362 -19.49 12.42 -15.01
N ASP A 363 -19.69 12.77 -16.29
CA ASP A 363 -20.22 11.85 -17.30
C ASP A 363 -19.16 10.88 -17.88
N LYS A 364 -17.88 11.08 -17.54
CA LYS A 364 -16.82 10.18 -18.01
C LYS A 364 -16.82 8.90 -17.17
N GLN A 365 -16.76 7.76 -17.84
CA GLN A 365 -16.65 6.48 -17.16
C GLN A 365 -15.22 6.24 -16.67
N HIS A 366 -15.09 5.79 -15.42
CA HIS A 366 -13.83 5.31 -14.87
C HIS A 366 -13.54 3.88 -15.35
N GLN A 367 -12.29 3.45 -15.25
CA GLN A 367 -11.88 2.13 -15.69
C GLN A 367 -11.48 1.24 -14.50
N LYS A 368 -11.80 -0.07 -14.57
CA LYS A 368 -11.28 -1.03 -13.60
C LYS A 368 -9.77 -1.06 -13.68
N LEU A 369 -9.11 -0.92 -12.53
CA LEU A 369 -7.67 -1.07 -12.42
C LEU A 369 -7.29 -2.54 -12.65
N THR A 370 -6.50 -2.81 -13.66
CA THR A 370 -6.06 -4.17 -14.02
C THR A 370 -4.64 -4.48 -13.55
N HIS A 371 -3.83 -3.46 -13.30
CA HIS A 371 -2.45 -3.59 -12.82
C HIS A 371 -1.98 -2.35 -12.07
N LEU A 372 -0.89 -2.48 -11.31
CA LEU A 372 -0.23 -1.40 -10.56
C LEU A 372 1.14 -1.01 -11.14
N TYR A 373 1.44 -1.37 -12.39
CA TYR A 373 2.75 -1.13 -12.99
C TYR A 373 2.84 0.32 -13.51
N SER A 374 2.97 1.27 -12.60
CA SER A 374 2.96 2.73 -12.88
C SER A 374 4.25 3.44 -12.46
N GLY A 375 5.17 2.74 -11.80
CA GLY A 375 6.48 3.26 -11.39
C GLY A 375 7.56 3.15 -12.49
N PRO A 376 8.84 3.45 -12.15
CA PRO A 376 9.96 3.45 -13.08
C PRO A 376 10.25 2.11 -13.76
N GLU A 377 10.71 2.20 -15.02
CA GLU A 377 11.23 1.07 -15.79
C GLU A 377 12.60 1.41 -16.40
N TYR A 378 13.30 0.38 -16.85
CA TYR A 378 14.63 0.48 -17.45
C TYR A 378 14.71 -0.40 -18.68
N THR A 379 15.30 0.14 -19.74
CA THR A 379 15.53 -0.57 -21.00
C THR A 379 16.69 -1.58 -20.88
N ASN A 380 16.72 -2.55 -21.79
CA ASN A 380 17.87 -3.47 -21.88
C ASN A 380 19.21 -2.73 -22.12
N ALA A 381 19.18 -1.61 -22.84
CA ALA A 381 20.39 -0.81 -23.10
C ALA A 381 20.93 -0.18 -21.80
N GLU A 382 20.07 0.48 -21.01
CA GLU A 382 20.46 1.08 -19.73
C GLU A 382 20.98 0.02 -18.73
N ILE A 383 20.32 -1.14 -18.68
CA ILE A 383 20.75 -2.25 -17.82
C ILE A 383 22.13 -2.76 -18.27
N LYS A 384 22.34 -2.94 -19.57
CA LYS A 384 23.62 -3.39 -20.14
C LYS A 384 24.78 -2.45 -19.78
N GLU A 385 24.56 -1.15 -19.90
CA GLU A 385 25.56 -0.14 -19.51
C GLU A 385 25.95 -0.26 -18.03
N ILE A 386 24.96 -0.48 -17.14
CA ILE A 386 25.20 -0.67 -15.71
C ILE A 386 26.03 -1.94 -15.47
N LEU A 387 25.70 -3.05 -16.15
CA LEU A 387 26.41 -4.33 -16.01
C LEU A 387 27.85 -4.23 -16.49
N ILE A 388 28.08 -3.63 -17.64
CA ILE A 388 29.43 -3.40 -18.21
C ILE A 388 30.22 -2.46 -17.28
N GLY A 389 29.64 -1.35 -16.85
CA GLY A 389 30.30 -0.38 -15.97
C GLY A 389 30.71 -0.93 -14.61
N ARG A 390 30.15 -2.10 -14.22
CA ARG A 390 30.52 -2.83 -12.99
C ARG A 390 31.40 -4.05 -13.25
N GLY A 391 31.76 -4.35 -14.49
CA GLY A 391 32.58 -5.50 -14.86
C GLY A 391 31.89 -6.85 -14.55
N LEU A 392 30.56 -6.91 -14.58
CA LEU A 392 29.81 -8.12 -14.24
C LEU A 392 29.74 -9.08 -15.44
N VAL A 393 29.87 -10.38 -15.13
CA VAL A 393 29.59 -11.45 -16.10
C VAL A 393 28.08 -11.66 -16.16
N TYR A 394 27.52 -11.65 -17.35
CA TYR A 394 26.10 -11.86 -17.60
C TYR A 394 25.86 -12.64 -18.89
N LYS A 395 24.71 -13.28 -18.99
CA LYS A 395 24.18 -13.93 -20.19
C LYS A 395 22.96 -13.14 -20.68
N TYR A 396 22.86 -12.91 -21.98
CA TYR A 396 21.64 -12.41 -22.60
C TYR A 396 20.77 -13.62 -23.00
N VAL A 397 19.47 -13.56 -22.71
CA VAL A 397 18.52 -14.61 -23.03
C VAL A 397 17.28 -14.05 -23.71
N GLU A 398 16.79 -14.70 -24.74
CA GLU A 398 15.57 -14.27 -25.46
C GLU A 398 14.32 -14.50 -24.62
N ASN A 399 14.29 -15.59 -23.86
CA ASN A 399 13.13 -15.95 -23.02
C ASN A 399 13.53 -16.06 -21.54
N PRO A 400 13.52 -14.94 -20.78
CA PRO A 400 13.84 -14.95 -19.36
C PRO A 400 12.84 -15.74 -18.49
N SER A 401 11.57 -15.84 -18.91
CA SER A 401 10.54 -16.62 -18.19
C SER A 401 10.87 -18.10 -18.16
N GLU A 402 11.31 -18.65 -19.30
CA GLU A 402 11.73 -20.05 -19.39
C GLU A 402 12.97 -20.34 -18.55
N VAL A 403 13.94 -19.44 -18.60
CA VAL A 403 15.17 -19.56 -17.84
C VAL A 403 14.88 -19.50 -16.34
N ALA A 404 14.03 -18.55 -15.90
CA ALA A 404 13.62 -18.44 -14.51
C ALA A 404 12.89 -19.70 -14.02
N ALA A 405 11.96 -20.25 -14.81
CA ALA A 405 11.25 -21.47 -14.47
C ALA A 405 12.20 -22.64 -14.22
N LYS A 406 13.22 -22.81 -15.09
CA LYS A 406 14.26 -23.87 -14.92
C LYS A 406 15.07 -23.71 -13.64
N TYR A 407 15.39 -22.48 -13.23
CA TYR A 407 16.06 -22.24 -11.93
C TYR A 407 15.15 -22.54 -10.75
N LEU A 408 13.88 -22.12 -10.81
CA LEU A 408 12.90 -22.39 -9.74
C LEU A 408 12.67 -23.90 -9.54
N VAL A 409 12.58 -24.69 -10.62
CA VAL A 409 12.48 -26.18 -10.55
C VAL A 409 13.70 -26.78 -9.82
N ARG A 410 14.87 -26.22 -10.03
CA ARG A 410 16.11 -26.62 -9.33
C ARG A 410 16.20 -26.09 -7.90
N ASN A 411 15.14 -25.42 -7.43
CA ASN A 411 15.02 -24.87 -6.07
C ASN A 411 15.98 -23.70 -5.78
N TYR A 412 16.41 -22.95 -6.81
CA TYR A 412 17.21 -21.74 -6.65
C TYR A 412 16.34 -20.53 -6.29
N VAL A 413 16.93 -19.58 -5.56
CA VAL A 413 16.32 -18.29 -5.25
C VAL A 413 16.64 -17.31 -6.37
N VAL A 414 15.58 -16.83 -7.04
CA VAL A 414 15.69 -15.98 -8.22
C VAL A 414 15.26 -14.56 -7.89
N GLY A 415 16.18 -13.58 -8.02
CA GLY A 415 15.83 -12.17 -8.11
C GLY A 415 15.21 -11.89 -9.48
N TRP A 416 14.02 -11.28 -9.51
CA TRP A 416 13.26 -11.01 -10.73
C TRP A 416 12.93 -9.53 -10.85
N PHE A 417 13.50 -8.88 -11.87
CA PHE A 417 13.36 -7.45 -12.12
C PHE A 417 13.00 -7.22 -13.59
N GLN A 418 11.84 -6.63 -13.86
CA GLN A 418 11.35 -6.37 -15.23
C GLN A 418 10.38 -5.20 -15.29
N GLY A 419 10.23 -4.62 -16.48
CA GLY A 419 9.20 -3.64 -16.80
C GLY A 419 9.04 -2.51 -15.80
N ARG A 420 7.88 -1.88 -15.79
CA ARG A 420 7.53 -0.81 -14.84
C ARG A 420 7.33 -1.36 -13.43
N MET A 421 7.85 -0.64 -12.44
CA MET A 421 7.70 -0.98 -11.02
C MET A 421 6.23 -0.89 -10.56
N GLU A 422 5.87 -1.75 -9.63
CA GLU A 422 4.57 -1.72 -8.97
C GLU A 422 4.42 -0.49 -8.05
N ALA A 423 3.26 0.19 -8.08
CA ALA A 423 2.83 1.07 -7.00
C ALA A 423 2.38 0.26 -5.77
N GLY A 424 2.47 0.86 -4.59
CA GLY A 424 2.05 0.23 -3.35
C GLY A 424 3.09 -0.69 -2.71
N SER A 425 2.69 -1.35 -1.63
CA SER A 425 3.59 -2.06 -0.73
C SER A 425 3.88 -3.52 -1.12
N ARG A 426 3.26 -4.04 -2.19
CA ARG A 426 3.36 -5.44 -2.61
C ARG A 426 4.18 -5.58 -3.89
N ALA A 427 5.04 -6.62 -3.93
CA ALA A 427 5.67 -7.04 -5.18
C ALA A 427 4.70 -7.92 -5.96
N LEU A 428 4.42 -7.53 -7.20
CA LEU A 428 3.44 -8.16 -8.07
C LEU A 428 4.06 -8.74 -9.35
N GLY A 429 5.34 -9.15 -9.28
CA GLY A 429 6.01 -9.82 -10.37
C GLY A 429 6.91 -8.94 -11.24
N ASN A 430 7.16 -7.68 -10.84
CA ASN A 430 8.11 -6.81 -11.53
C ASN A 430 9.34 -6.45 -10.67
N ARG A 431 9.19 -6.45 -9.35
CA ARG A 431 10.29 -6.28 -8.38
C ARG A 431 10.18 -7.36 -7.31
N SER A 432 10.46 -8.60 -7.70
CA SER A 432 10.17 -9.80 -6.91
C SER A 432 11.41 -10.63 -6.61
N ILE A 433 11.38 -11.34 -5.48
CA ILE A 433 12.23 -12.50 -5.22
C ILE A 433 11.33 -13.72 -5.28
N LEU A 434 11.71 -14.70 -6.10
CA LEU A 434 10.93 -15.87 -6.44
C LEU A 434 11.63 -17.14 -5.94
N MET A 435 10.84 -18.13 -5.56
CA MET A 435 11.31 -19.46 -5.20
C MET A 435 10.23 -20.51 -5.49
N SER A 436 10.63 -21.77 -5.56
CA SER A 436 9.70 -22.90 -5.65
C SER A 436 8.85 -23.00 -4.37
N PRO A 437 7.51 -23.19 -4.45
CA PRO A 437 6.66 -23.38 -3.29
C PRO A 437 6.62 -24.84 -2.79
N LEU A 438 7.24 -25.79 -3.53
CA LEU A 438 7.05 -27.23 -3.37
C LEU A 438 7.69 -27.83 -2.12
N LYS A 439 8.62 -27.11 -1.48
CA LYS A 439 9.33 -27.58 -0.30
C LYS A 439 9.11 -26.63 0.88
N ALA A 440 8.68 -27.19 2.02
CA ALA A 440 8.41 -26.42 3.24
C ALA A 440 9.63 -25.62 3.74
N GLU A 441 10.85 -26.19 3.62
CA GLU A 441 12.09 -25.53 4.01
C GLU A 441 12.40 -24.23 3.24
N ASN A 442 11.82 -24.04 2.07
CA ASN A 442 12.03 -22.84 1.25
C ASN A 442 11.59 -21.55 1.96
N LYS A 443 10.55 -21.63 2.78
CA LYS A 443 10.14 -20.55 3.68
C LYS A 443 11.27 -20.14 4.62
N ASN A 444 11.96 -21.12 5.23
CA ASN A 444 13.05 -20.87 6.15
C ASN A 444 14.29 -20.35 5.42
N ILE A 445 14.61 -20.90 4.25
CA ILE A 445 15.72 -20.42 3.40
C ILE A 445 15.56 -18.93 3.11
N LEU A 446 14.39 -18.51 2.64
CA LEU A 446 14.13 -17.10 2.33
C LEU A 446 14.15 -16.20 3.56
N ASN A 447 13.57 -16.65 4.69
CA ASN A 447 13.57 -15.86 5.92
C ASN A 447 15.00 -15.67 6.48
N HIS A 448 15.85 -16.69 6.45
CA HIS A 448 17.20 -16.63 7.01
C HIS A 448 18.23 -16.03 6.06
N LYS A 449 18.25 -16.45 4.77
CA LYS A 449 19.33 -16.07 3.83
C LYS A 449 19.09 -14.76 3.09
N ILE A 450 17.83 -14.34 2.99
CA ILE A 450 17.44 -13.17 2.17
C ILE A 450 16.81 -12.08 3.01
N LYS A 451 15.77 -12.43 3.79
CA LYS A 451 14.94 -11.44 4.48
C LYS A 451 15.42 -11.08 5.88
N PHE A 452 16.26 -11.93 6.49
CA PHE A 452 16.77 -11.72 7.87
C PHE A 452 15.66 -11.35 8.85
N ARG A 453 14.60 -12.18 8.87
CA ARG A 453 13.35 -11.86 9.59
C ARG A 453 12.76 -13.07 10.33
N GLU A 454 11.72 -12.80 11.08
CA GLU A 454 11.04 -13.75 11.96
C GLU A 454 10.47 -14.95 11.15
N HIS A 455 10.57 -16.17 11.68
CA HIS A 455 10.19 -17.42 11.00
C HIS A 455 8.68 -17.57 10.76
N PHE A 456 7.84 -16.95 11.63
CA PHE A 456 6.39 -17.04 11.50
C PHE A 456 5.82 -16.31 10.28
N ARG A 457 6.60 -15.41 9.67
CA ARG A 457 6.13 -14.59 8.55
C ARG A 457 5.85 -15.44 7.31
N PRO A 458 4.62 -15.36 6.77
CA PRO A 458 4.27 -16.11 5.56
C PRO A 458 4.87 -15.48 4.30
N PHE A 459 4.89 -16.27 3.23
CA PHE A 459 5.12 -15.81 1.88
C PHE A 459 3.85 -15.94 1.05
N ALA A 460 3.75 -15.15 -0.01
CA ALA A 460 2.60 -15.12 -0.88
C ALA A 460 2.81 -16.02 -2.11
N PRO A 461 1.81 -16.80 -2.53
CA PRO A 461 1.81 -17.44 -3.84
C PRO A 461 1.47 -16.44 -4.95
N ALA A 462 2.08 -16.61 -6.13
CA ALA A 462 1.59 -16.09 -7.39
C ALA A 462 1.11 -17.27 -8.23
N VAL A 463 -0.14 -17.22 -8.71
CA VAL A 463 -0.83 -18.30 -9.45
C VAL A 463 -1.40 -17.74 -10.74
N ILE A 464 -1.43 -18.51 -11.83
CA ILE A 464 -2.18 -18.10 -13.03
C ILE A 464 -3.68 -18.09 -12.74
N ILE A 465 -4.39 -17.07 -13.22
CA ILE A 465 -5.79 -16.81 -12.82
C ILE A 465 -6.72 -17.99 -13.16
N GLU A 466 -6.50 -18.68 -14.25
CA GLU A 466 -7.29 -19.82 -14.70
C GLU A 466 -7.23 -21.03 -13.75
N LYS A 467 -6.21 -21.06 -12.88
CA LYS A 467 -5.97 -22.13 -11.90
C LYS A 467 -6.38 -21.78 -10.47
N MET A 468 -6.99 -20.60 -10.24
CA MET A 468 -7.31 -20.13 -8.87
C MET A 468 -8.22 -21.11 -8.11
N HIS A 469 -9.19 -21.75 -8.79
CA HIS A 469 -10.10 -22.71 -8.18
C HIS A 469 -9.45 -24.05 -7.84
N ASP A 470 -8.32 -24.40 -8.47
CA ASP A 470 -7.55 -25.59 -8.15
C ASP A 470 -6.86 -25.47 -6.79
N TYR A 471 -6.55 -24.23 -6.36
CA TYR A 471 -5.75 -23.94 -5.16
C TYR A 471 -6.55 -23.33 -4.01
N PHE A 472 -7.63 -22.58 -4.27
CA PHE A 472 -8.30 -21.79 -3.25
C PHE A 472 -9.78 -22.08 -3.15
N VAL A 473 -10.29 -22.07 -1.91
CA VAL A 473 -11.70 -22.26 -1.60
C VAL A 473 -12.43 -20.93 -1.78
N ASN A 474 -13.52 -20.93 -2.54
CA ASN A 474 -14.35 -19.76 -2.81
C ASN A 474 -13.54 -18.51 -3.23
N PRO A 475 -12.58 -18.62 -4.19
CA PRO A 475 -11.78 -17.49 -4.59
C PRO A 475 -12.61 -16.49 -5.41
N ARG A 476 -12.19 -15.24 -5.38
CA ARG A 476 -12.53 -14.21 -6.37
C ARG A 476 -11.26 -13.76 -7.07
N GLU A 477 -11.40 -13.05 -8.19
CA GLU A 477 -10.23 -12.44 -8.85
C GLU A 477 -9.48 -11.54 -7.86
N GLU A 478 -8.19 -11.84 -7.63
CA GLU A 478 -7.34 -11.16 -6.67
C GLU A 478 -5.93 -10.98 -7.26
N GLY A 479 -5.76 -9.92 -8.07
CA GLY A 479 -4.49 -9.61 -8.73
C GLY A 479 -3.45 -8.92 -7.83
N PHE A 480 -3.83 -8.48 -6.62
CA PHE A 480 -3.09 -7.47 -5.87
C PHE A 480 -2.69 -7.88 -4.45
N MET A 481 -2.93 -9.13 -4.05
CA MET A 481 -2.63 -9.63 -2.70
C MET A 481 -3.38 -8.87 -1.59
N THR A 482 -4.61 -8.40 -1.84
CA THR A 482 -5.41 -7.64 -0.85
C THR A 482 -6.29 -8.53 0.02
N CYS A 483 -6.47 -9.80 -0.34
CA CYS A 483 -7.28 -10.77 0.38
C CYS A 483 -6.53 -12.09 0.55
N SER A 484 -6.78 -12.80 1.64
CA SER A 484 -6.36 -14.19 1.80
C SER A 484 -7.52 -15.14 1.52
N PHE A 485 -7.21 -16.40 1.20
CA PHE A 485 -8.19 -17.46 0.96
C PHE A 485 -7.71 -18.76 1.62
N ASP A 486 -8.64 -19.62 1.98
CA ASP A 486 -8.33 -20.97 2.44
C ASP A 486 -7.75 -21.76 1.26
N VAL A 487 -6.61 -22.43 1.50
CA VAL A 487 -6.01 -23.32 0.50
C VAL A 487 -6.76 -24.66 0.53
N VAL A 488 -7.11 -25.15 -0.66
CA VAL A 488 -7.72 -26.48 -0.84
C VAL A 488 -6.87 -27.53 -0.14
N GLN A 489 -7.50 -28.41 0.65
CA GLN A 489 -6.80 -29.31 1.57
C GLN A 489 -5.74 -30.16 0.86
N GLU A 490 -6.05 -30.69 -0.32
CA GLU A 490 -5.20 -31.55 -1.13
C GLU A 490 -3.96 -30.81 -1.67
N LYS A 491 -4.05 -29.47 -1.77
CA LYS A 491 -2.96 -28.62 -2.27
C LYS A 491 -2.01 -28.12 -1.17
N ARG A 492 -2.38 -28.24 0.09
CA ARG A 492 -1.54 -27.73 1.20
C ARG A 492 -0.19 -28.42 1.27
N GLU A 493 -0.13 -29.72 0.96
CA GLU A 493 1.10 -30.50 0.97
C GLU A 493 1.94 -30.32 -0.31
N SER A 494 1.30 -29.96 -1.44
CA SER A 494 2.03 -29.73 -2.70
C SER A 494 2.70 -28.34 -2.79
N ILE A 495 2.18 -27.33 -2.06
CA ILE A 495 2.74 -25.97 -2.05
C ILE A 495 3.03 -25.44 -0.64
N PRO A 496 3.68 -26.21 0.25
CA PRO A 496 3.75 -25.92 1.69
C PRO A 496 4.49 -24.63 2.04
N ALA A 497 5.39 -24.13 1.18
CA ALA A 497 6.15 -22.90 1.47
C ALA A 497 5.30 -21.62 1.41
N VAL A 498 4.10 -21.68 0.83
CA VAL A 498 3.20 -20.53 0.68
C VAL A 498 1.88 -20.69 1.43
N VAL A 499 1.71 -21.78 2.16
CA VAL A 499 0.58 -22.01 3.05
C VAL A 499 0.92 -21.52 4.45
N HIS A 500 0.05 -20.69 5.03
CA HIS A 500 0.20 -20.23 6.40
C HIS A 500 -0.28 -21.29 7.40
N VAL A 501 0.07 -21.13 8.69
CA VAL A 501 -0.22 -22.12 9.76
C VAL A 501 -1.72 -22.42 9.89
N ASP A 502 -2.59 -21.46 9.57
CA ASP A 502 -4.04 -21.62 9.59
C ASP A 502 -4.64 -22.18 8.28
N GLY A 503 -3.81 -22.68 7.38
CA GLY A 503 -4.24 -23.25 6.11
C GLY A 503 -4.64 -22.25 5.04
N THR A 504 -4.38 -20.95 5.24
CA THR A 504 -4.68 -19.90 4.28
C THR A 504 -3.45 -19.46 3.49
N ALA A 505 -3.67 -18.77 2.37
CA ALA A 505 -2.65 -18.05 1.64
C ALA A 505 -3.19 -16.71 1.12
N ARG A 506 -2.26 -15.78 0.79
CA ARG A 506 -2.56 -14.47 0.21
C ARG A 506 -2.08 -14.43 -1.24
N PRO A 507 -2.87 -14.90 -2.19
CA PRO A 507 -2.43 -15.05 -3.56
C PRO A 507 -2.37 -13.72 -4.32
N GLN A 508 -1.51 -13.72 -5.34
CA GLN A 508 -1.62 -12.88 -6.52
C GLN A 508 -2.11 -13.77 -7.67
N MET A 509 -3.30 -13.50 -8.19
CA MET A 509 -3.81 -14.18 -9.39
C MET A 509 -3.35 -13.39 -10.61
N VAL A 510 -2.47 -13.99 -11.40
CA VAL A 510 -1.79 -13.32 -12.52
C VAL A 510 -2.53 -13.64 -13.82
N SER A 511 -3.04 -12.59 -14.47
CA SER A 511 -3.58 -12.72 -15.82
C SER A 511 -2.50 -12.43 -16.87
N ARG A 512 -2.67 -13.00 -18.06
CA ARG A 512 -1.77 -12.76 -19.20
C ARG A 512 -1.79 -11.30 -19.63
N GLU A 513 -2.93 -10.64 -19.56
CA GLU A 513 -3.13 -9.26 -19.96
C GLU A 513 -2.39 -8.29 -19.03
N ALA A 514 -2.46 -8.54 -17.72
CA ALA A 514 -1.85 -7.68 -16.71
C ALA A 514 -0.32 -7.81 -16.69
N ASN A 515 0.21 -9.04 -16.79
CA ASN A 515 1.66 -9.27 -16.75
C ASN A 515 2.06 -10.51 -17.57
N PRO A 516 2.20 -10.37 -18.91
CA PRO A 516 2.41 -11.51 -19.81
C PRO A 516 3.71 -12.27 -19.52
N ARG A 517 4.80 -11.58 -19.13
CA ARG A 517 6.09 -12.22 -18.86
C ARG A 517 6.06 -13.01 -17.54
N PHE A 518 5.45 -12.47 -16.50
CA PHE A 518 5.33 -13.14 -15.21
C PHE A 518 4.32 -14.31 -15.28
N TYR A 519 3.23 -14.12 -16.02
CA TYR A 519 2.28 -15.20 -16.36
C TYR A 519 2.98 -16.37 -17.06
N ASP A 520 3.78 -16.09 -18.12
CA ASP A 520 4.52 -17.12 -18.86
C ASP A 520 5.52 -17.87 -17.98
N LEU A 521 6.16 -17.18 -17.04
CA LEU A 521 7.06 -17.80 -16.05
C LEU A 521 6.31 -18.83 -15.19
N ILE A 522 5.16 -18.44 -14.60
CA ILE A 522 4.37 -19.33 -13.74
C ILE A 522 3.83 -20.50 -14.55
N ARG A 523 3.32 -20.25 -15.76
CA ARG A 523 2.82 -21.28 -16.68
C ARG A 523 3.92 -22.31 -16.99
N ARG A 524 5.15 -21.87 -17.36
CA ARG A 524 6.28 -22.75 -17.65
C ARG A 524 6.75 -23.53 -16.42
N PHE A 525 6.73 -22.91 -15.25
CA PHE A 525 6.99 -23.63 -14.01
C PHE A 525 5.96 -24.73 -13.78
N GLY A 526 4.67 -24.45 -14.01
CA GLY A 526 3.59 -25.43 -13.92
C GLY A 526 3.70 -26.57 -14.92
N GLU A 527 4.11 -26.30 -16.16
CA GLU A 527 4.37 -27.34 -17.17
C GLU A 527 5.49 -28.30 -16.78
N LEU A 528 6.44 -27.85 -15.94
CA LEU A 528 7.57 -28.65 -15.47
C LEU A 528 7.31 -29.38 -14.14
N THR A 529 6.32 -28.91 -13.36
CA THR A 529 6.10 -29.40 -11.98
C THR A 529 4.67 -29.84 -11.70
N GLU A 530 3.74 -29.61 -12.62
CA GLU A 530 2.29 -29.79 -12.48
C GLU A 530 1.63 -28.80 -11.48
N GLU A 531 2.42 -27.90 -10.86
CA GLU A 531 1.93 -26.87 -9.93
C GLU A 531 2.12 -25.47 -10.50
N TYR A 532 1.02 -24.83 -10.90
CA TYR A 532 0.97 -23.51 -11.55
C TYR A 532 1.02 -22.35 -10.54
N VAL A 533 1.89 -22.50 -9.53
CA VAL A 533 2.09 -21.57 -8.41
C VAL A 533 3.58 -21.40 -8.16
N ILE A 534 4.02 -20.17 -7.89
CA ILE A 534 5.36 -19.87 -7.40
C ILE A 534 5.30 -19.01 -6.14
N LEU A 535 6.32 -19.10 -5.29
CA LEU A 535 6.47 -18.21 -4.15
C LEU A 535 6.95 -16.84 -4.65
N ASN A 536 6.23 -15.77 -4.28
CA ASN A 536 6.52 -14.39 -4.62
C ASN A 536 6.68 -13.53 -3.37
N THR A 537 7.80 -12.81 -3.25
CA THR A 537 8.04 -11.83 -2.19
C THR A 537 8.74 -10.59 -2.74
N SER A 538 8.66 -9.46 -2.02
CA SER A 538 9.24 -8.19 -2.43
C SER A 538 10.75 -8.27 -2.62
N PHE A 539 11.28 -7.57 -3.64
CA PHE A 539 12.71 -7.49 -3.89
C PHE A 539 13.33 -6.40 -3.00
N ASN A 540 13.65 -6.76 -1.77
CA ASN A 540 14.32 -5.93 -0.77
C ASN A 540 14.86 -6.81 0.37
N VAL A 541 15.70 -6.24 1.22
CA VAL A 541 16.04 -6.78 2.54
C VAL A 541 15.19 -6.13 3.63
N LYS A 542 15.35 -6.60 4.88
CA LYS A 542 14.63 -6.06 6.04
C LYS A 542 14.90 -4.56 6.21
N GLY A 543 13.85 -3.77 6.35
CA GLY A 543 13.94 -2.33 6.63
C GLY A 543 14.09 -1.44 5.39
N GLU A 544 14.36 -1.99 4.22
CA GLU A 544 14.47 -1.22 2.97
C GLU A 544 13.15 -1.19 2.18
N PRO A 545 12.88 -0.12 1.41
CA PRO A 545 11.86 -0.13 0.36
C PRO A 545 12.16 -1.17 -0.72
N ILE A 546 11.15 -1.57 -1.48
CA ILE A 546 11.35 -2.43 -2.67
C ILE A 546 12.34 -1.74 -3.64
N VAL A 547 13.25 -2.51 -4.24
CA VAL A 547 14.23 -1.97 -5.18
C VAL A 547 13.54 -1.30 -6.36
N GLN A 548 14.00 -0.12 -6.73
CA GLN A 548 13.47 0.65 -7.85
C GLN A 548 14.46 0.63 -9.03
N HIS A 549 15.75 0.84 -8.75
CA HIS A 549 16.79 0.98 -9.75
C HIS A 549 17.60 -0.33 -9.93
N PRO A 550 18.11 -0.66 -11.15
CA PRO A 550 18.94 -1.85 -11.39
C PRO A 550 20.14 -1.97 -10.45
N ARG A 551 20.78 -0.85 -10.07
CA ARG A 551 21.91 -0.85 -9.12
C ARG A 551 21.51 -1.35 -7.73
N GLU A 552 20.28 -1.09 -7.29
CA GLU A 552 19.75 -1.55 -6.01
C GLU A 552 19.45 -3.05 -6.07
N ALA A 553 18.90 -3.53 -7.20
CA ALA A 553 18.69 -4.94 -7.44
C ALA A 553 20.02 -5.72 -7.41
N LEU A 554 21.07 -5.20 -8.05
CA LEU A 554 22.42 -5.76 -8.00
C LEU A 554 22.98 -5.76 -6.57
N LYS A 555 22.85 -4.64 -5.84
CA LYS A 555 23.28 -4.56 -4.43
C LYS A 555 22.58 -5.62 -3.61
N CYS A 556 21.25 -5.68 -3.64
CA CYS A 556 20.47 -6.65 -2.90
C CYS A 556 20.82 -8.11 -3.28
N PHE A 557 21.08 -8.38 -4.57
CA PHE A 557 21.52 -9.69 -5.06
C PHE A 557 22.85 -10.12 -4.46
N PHE A 558 23.88 -9.27 -4.51
CA PHE A 558 25.20 -9.61 -4.00
C PHE A 558 25.26 -9.64 -2.46
N ASP A 559 24.49 -8.81 -1.78
CA ASP A 559 24.47 -8.72 -0.31
C ASP A 559 23.64 -9.84 0.36
N THR A 560 22.94 -10.69 -0.41
CA THR A 560 22.06 -11.74 0.12
C THR A 560 22.38 -13.12 -0.43
N GLY A 561 21.69 -14.14 0.07
CA GLY A 561 21.82 -15.53 -0.40
C GLY A 561 21.03 -15.86 -1.68
N MET A 562 20.64 -14.88 -2.50
CA MET A 562 20.05 -15.16 -3.82
C MET A 562 21.07 -15.85 -4.73
N ASP A 563 20.60 -16.80 -5.55
CA ASP A 563 21.44 -17.61 -6.42
C ASP A 563 21.61 -16.98 -7.80
N VAL A 564 20.50 -16.48 -8.34
CA VAL A 564 20.41 -15.92 -9.71
C VAL A 564 19.66 -14.60 -9.67
N LEU A 565 20.13 -13.62 -10.45
CA LEU A 565 19.38 -12.41 -10.75
C LEU A 565 19.01 -12.41 -12.24
N ILE A 566 17.72 -12.32 -12.53
CA ILE A 566 17.20 -12.08 -13.87
C ILE A 566 16.68 -10.64 -13.92
N ILE A 567 17.35 -9.82 -14.71
CA ILE A 567 17.05 -8.40 -14.86
C ILE A 567 16.76 -8.10 -16.34
N ASN A 568 15.48 -7.92 -16.65
CA ASN A 568 14.94 -7.95 -18.02
C ASN A 568 15.38 -9.22 -18.76
N ASN A 569 16.24 -9.08 -19.78
CA ASN A 569 16.78 -10.18 -20.58
C ASN A 569 18.20 -10.63 -20.16
N TYR A 570 18.72 -10.08 -19.07
CA TYR A 570 20.05 -10.45 -18.57
C TYR A 570 19.99 -11.37 -17.37
N VAL A 571 20.81 -12.40 -17.39
CA VAL A 571 20.96 -13.38 -16.31
C VAL A 571 22.33 -13.24 -15.68
N ILE A 572 22.38 -13.07 -14.37
CA ILE A 572 23.59 -12.98 -13.57
C ILE A 572 23.55 -14.11 -12.55
N GLU A 573 24.52 -14.99 -12.59
CA GLU A 573 24.69 -16.12 -11.66
C GLU A 573 25.79 -15.82 -10.65
N LYS A 574 25.66 -16.27 -9.41
CA LYS A 574 26.77 -16.23 -8.46
C LYS A 574 27.87 -17.24 -8.84
N PRO A 575 29.16 -16.97 -8.52
CA PRO A 575 30.26 -17.82 -8.93
C PRO A 575 30.11 -19.30 -8.58
N ALA A 576 29.47 -19.62 -7.46
CA ALA A 576 29.19 -20.99 -7.03
C ALA A 576 28.30 -21.79 -8.01
N LEU A 577 27.59 -21.13 -8.93
CA LEU A 577 26.75 -21.76 -9.95
C LEU A 577 27.42 -21.81 -11.34
N GLN A 578 28.58 -21.17 -11.48
CA GLN A 578 29.29 -21.08 -12.77
C GLN A 578 30.23 -22.26 -13.02
N VAL A 579 30.21 -23.29 -12.11
CA VAL A 579 31.04 -24.52 -12.21
C VAL A 579 30.26 -25.62 -12.90
#